data_d6a9ba6d581186e98714ebaac61cdde5
#
_entry.id   d6a9ba6d581186e98714ebaac61cdde5
#
_cell.length_a   1.000
_cell.length_b   1.000
_cell.length_c   1.000
_cell.angle_alpha   90.00
_cell.angle_beta   90.00
_cell.angle_gamma   90.00
#
_symmetry.space_group_name_H-M   'P 1'
#
loop_
_entity.id
_entity.type
_entity.pdbx_description
1 polymer ?
#
loop_
_entity_poly.entity_id
_entity_poly.type
_entity_poly.pdbx_seq_one_letter_code
_entity_poly.pdbx_strand_id
1 'polypeptide(L)'
;MSRSRSTGGGAGGGPGAAEAVAAETRRVRRRARTAVLLGTAVPVGLLAAWECAARLAFIDPLLFPAPSRTGACAAALVASGELGGHAGATATRLFSGYALGAVAGIAAGFAMGVSRYVRAALTPLFTALYCVPKVAVLPLLLLVFGLSETPKVLAVAITVFFVLQINTLAGVSQIDPRMVETARSYGARGPRLLRAVLLPGAAPVIMTGLRTAAGLGVVVVVAVEFVASESGLGYLIWNSWTLFQPERMYAGILAVALLGTAFSLLLLAAERLVMPWRAGTR
;
A
#
# COMPACT_ATOMS: atom_id res chain seq x y z
N MET A 1 8.79 66.54 -32.80
CA MET A 1 9.95 65.81 -33.32
C MET A 1 10.64 65.20 -32.14
N SER A 2 10.49 63.90 -31.92
CA SER A 2 11.45 63.06 -31.17
C SER A 2 11.12 61.60 -31.43
N ARG A 3 12.11 60.88 -31.93
CA ARG A 3 12.01 59.53 -32.52
C ARG A 3 11.93 58.47 -31.42
N SER A 4 10.95 57.59 -31.53
CA SER A 4 10.90 56.28 -30.82
C SER A 4 12.05 55.39 -31.30
N ARG A 5 12.89 54.94 -30.43
CA ARG A 5 13.82 53.81 -30.64
C ARG A 5 13.17 52.55 -30.15
N SER A 6 12.74 51.69 -31.05
CA SER A 6 12.43 50.30 -30.81
C SER A 6 13.72 49.51 -30.60
N THR A 7 13.99 49.08 -29.39
CA THR A 7 15.00 48.09 -29.11
C THR A 7 14.38 46.70 -29.22
N GLY A 8 14.57 46.06 -30.36
CA GLY A 8 14.30 44.67 -30.58
C GLY A 8 15.23 43.81 -29.70
N GLY A 9 14.71 43.22 -28.65
CA GLY A 9 15.36 42.19 -27.88
C GLY A 9 15.41 40.89 -28.65
N GLY A 10 16.47 40.68 -29.44
CA GLY A 10 16.73 39.41 -30.07
C GLY A 10 16.94 38.32 -29.02
N ALA A 11 16.16 37.27 -29.09
CA ALA A 11 16.34 36.03 -28.33
C ALA A 11 17.62 35.32 -28.81
N GLY A 12 18.75 35.75 -28.28
CA GLY A 12 20.05 35.10 -28.46
C GLY A 12 20.17 33.87 -27.57
N GLY A 13 19.58 32.78 -27.98
CA GLY A 13 19.93 31.45 -27.48
C GLY A 13 21.34 31.10 -27.98
N GLY A 14 22.39 31.61 -27.33
CA GLY A 14 23.75 31.33 -27.71
C GLY A 14 24.09 29.82 -27.58
N PRO A 15 25.12 29.34 -28.31
CA PRO A 15 25.49 27.90 -28.31
C PRO A 15 25.74 27.34 -26.92
N GLY A 16 26.13 28.15 -25.92
CA GLY A 16 26.28 27.75 -24.54
C GLY A 16 25.01 27.35 -23.79
N ALA A 17 23.84 27.90 -24.19
CA ALA A 17 22.57 27.48 -23.55
C ALA A 17 22.12 26.08 -24.00
N ALA A 18 22.32 25.75 -25.28
CA ALA A 18 22.06 24.44 -25.81
C ALA A 18 22.99 23.37 -25.21
N GLU A 19 24.26 23.70 -25.05
CA GLU A 19 25.25 22.83 -24.42
C GLU A 19 24.93 22.61 -22.93
N ALA A 20 24.54 23.65 -22.19
CA ALA A 20 24.12 23.53 -20.77
C ALA A 20 22.91 22.62 -20.62
N VAL A 21 21.89 22.76 -21.45
CA VAL A 21 20.69 21.89 -21.45
C VAL A 21 21.07 20.45 -21.79
N ALA A 22 21.95 20.22 -22.78
CA ALA A 22 22.43 18.91 -23.15
C ALA A 22 23.24 18.25 -22.01
N ALA A 23 24.09 19.02 -21.32
CA ALA A 23 24.86 18.53 -20.17
C ALA A 23 23.94 18.18 -18.99
N GLU A 24 22.93 19.00 -18.71
CA GLU A 24 21.93 18.73 -17.66
C GLU A 24 21.10 17.49 -17.97
N THR A 25 20.65 17.34 -19.21
CA THR A 25 19.92 16.15 -19.68
C THR A 25 20.77 14.87 -19.54
N ARG A 26 22.06 14.94 -19.87
CA ARG A 26 23.01 13.83 -19.68
C ARG A 26 23.19 13.48 -18.20
N ARG A 27 23.29 14.48 -17.31
CA ARG A 27 23.39 14.29 -15.86
C ARG A 27 22.13 13.64 -15.29
N VAL A 28 20.94 14.10 -15.70
CA VAL A 28 19.66 13.52 -15.27
C VAL A 28 19.53 12.06 -15.74
N ARG A 29 19.84 11.78 -17.01
CA ARG A 29 19.84 10.39 -17.55
C ARG A 29 20.85 9.50 -16.84
N ARG A 30 22.05 10.01 -16.53
CA ARG A 30 23.08 9.27 -15.79
C ARG A 30 22.62 8.95 -14.38
N ARG A 31 22.05 9.93 -13.65
CA ARG A 31 21.48 9.72 -12.31
C ARG A 31 20.33 8.71 -12.33
N ALA A 32 19.44 8.81 -13.30
CA ALA A 32 18.35 7.84 -13.47
C ALA A 32 18.87 6.40 -13.72
N ARG A 33 19.88 6.26 -14.61
CA ARG A 33 20.53 4.96 -14.87
C ARG A 33 21.24 4.41 -13.63
N THR A 34 21.95 5.27 -12.89
CA THR A 34 22.62 4.87 -11.65
C THR A 34 21.60 4.45 -10.59
N ALA A 35 20.49 5.17 -10.45
CA ALA A 35 19.43 4.81 -9.52
C ALA A 35 18.77 3.46 -9.88
N VAL A 36 18.52 3.20 -11.16
CA VAL A 36 17.99 1.90 -11.62
C VAL A 36 19.02 0.79 -11.41
N LEU A 37 20.30 1.02 -11.75
CA LEU A 37 21.37 0.05 -11.54
C LEU A 37 21.56 -0.30 -10.06
N LEU A 38 21.56 0.69 -9.16
CA LEU A 38 21.66 0.43 -7.74
C LEU A 38 20.39 -0.25 -7.20
N GLY A 39 19.21 0.15 -7.69
CA GLY A 39 17.93 -0.44 -7.32
C GLY A 39 17.79 -1.92 -7.72
N THR A 40 18.51 -2.37 -8.75
CA THR A 40 18.53 -3.77 -9.17
C THR A 40 19.76 -4.53 -8.64
N ALA A 41 20.93 -3.90 -8.62
CA ALA A 41 22.19 -4.55 -8.21
C ALA A 41 22.19 -4.92 -6.71
N VAL A 42 21.59 -4.10 -5.85
CA VAL A 42 21.55 -4.39 -4.41
C VAL A 42 20.70 -5.63 -4.10
N PRO A 43 19.44 -5.75 -4.54
CA PRO A 43 18.68 -6.98 -4.32
C PRO A 43 19.32 -8.22 -4.95
N VAL A 44 19.84 -8.11 -6.17
CA VAL A 44 20.52 -9.22 -6.85
C VAL A 44 21.79 -9.61 -6.10
N GLY A 45 22.58 -8.64 -5.64
CA GLY A 45 23.78 -8.88 -4.85
C GLY A 45 23.47 -9.56 -3.51
N LEU A 46 22.40 -9.16 -2.82
CA LEU A 46 21.95 -9.81 -1.60
C LEU A 46 21.50 -11.25 -1.83
N LEU A 47 20.74 -11.51 -2.90
CA LEU A 47 20.34 -12.87 -3.27
C LEU A 47 21.53 -13.74 -3.64
N ALA A 48 22.50 -13.20 -4.39
CA ALA A 48 23.72 -13.91 -4.73
C ALA A 48 24.58 -14.21 -3.49
N ALA A 49 24.72 -13.26 -2.58
CA ALA A 49 25.42 -13.46 -1.32
C ALA A 49 24.74 -14.53 -0.47
N TRP A 50 23.40 -14.52 -0.36
CA TRP A 50 22.64 -15.57 0.33
C TRP A 50 22.84 -16.94 -0.34
N GLU A 51 22.73 -17.03 -1.66
CA GLU A 51 22.97 -18.27 -2.41
C GLU A 51 24.38 -18.82 -2.14
N CYS A 52 25.41 -17.97 -2.21
CA CYS A 52 26.79 -18.37 -1.92
C CYS A 52 26.95 -18.82 -0.46
N ALA A 53 26.40 -18.07 0.49
CA ALA A 53 26.50 -18.41 1.91
C ALA A 53 25.84 -19.77 2.24
N ALA A 54 24.68 -20.05 1.64
CA ALA A 54 23.99 -21.33 1.80
C ALA A 54 24.74 -22.49 1.13
N ARG A 55 25.29 -22.29 -0.10
CA ARG A 55 26.06 -23.34 -0.81
C ARG A 55 27.42 -23.65 -0.17
N LEU A 56 28.07 -22.64 0.38
CA LEU A 56 29.36 -22.78 1.06
C LEU A 56 29.22 -23.22 2.51
N ALA A 57 28.00 -23.51 2.98
CA ALA A 57 27.68 -23.89 4.36
C ALA A 57 28.16 -22.89 5.43
N PHE A 58 28.28 -21.58 5.06
CA PHE A 58 28.49 -20.52 6.05
C PHE A 58 27.24 -20.30 6.92
N ILE A 59 26.07 -20.66 6.41
CA ILE A 59 24.80 -20.68 7.10
C ILE A 59 24.22 -22.09 6.99
N ASP A 60 23.49 -22.53 8.00
CA ASP A 60 22.87 -23.85 8.00
C ASP A 60 21.84 -23.97 6.87
N PRO A 61 22.05 -24.83 5.85
CA PRO A 61 21.11 -24.98 4.74
C PRO A 61 19.74 -25.56 5.16
N LEU A 62 19.65 -26.19 6.33
CA LEU A 62 18.39 -26.68 6.89
C LEU A 62 17.52 -25.52 7.40
N LEU A 63 18.12 -24.44 7.90
CA LEU A 63 17.39 -23.29 8.40
C LEU A 63 17.25 -22.19 7.32
N PHE A 64 18.30 -22.05 6.49
CA PHE A 64 18.37 -21.02 5.46
C PHE A 64 18.65 -21.67 4.09
N PRO A 65 17.65 -22.28 3.46
CA PRO A 65 17.82 -22.92 2.16
C PRO A 65 18.26 -21.90 1.10
N ALA A 66 19.05 -22.37 0.13
CA ALA A 66 19.47 -21.53 -0.98
C ALA A 66 18.27 -20.96 -1.76
N PRO A 67 18.31 -19.70 -2.21
CA PRO A 67 17.27 -19.11 -3.05
C PRO A 67 16.88 -19.98 -4.26
N SER A 68 17.83 -20.65 -4.87
CA SER A 68 17.58 -21.58 -5.99
C SER A 68 16.70 -22.78 -5.58
N ARG A 69 16.91 -23.36 -4.40
CA ARG A 69 16.07 -24.46 -3.88
C ARG A 69 14.67 -23.96 -3.52
N THR A 70 14.59 -22.79 -2.87
CA THR A 70 13.31 -22.13 -2.58
C THR A 70 12.53 -21.85 -3.87
N GLY A 71 13.21 -21.36 -4.92
CA GLY A 71 12.59 -21.12 -6.23
C GLY A 71 12.08 -22.41 -6.90
N ALA A 72 12.85 -23.49 -6.84
CA ALA A 72 12.45 -24.80 -7.37
C ALA A 72 11.23 -25.35 -6.60
N CYS A 73 11.22 -25.23 -5.26
CA CYS A 73 10.09 -25.61 -4.43
C CYS A 73 8.84 -24.76 -4.75
N ALA A 74 8.98 -23.45 -4.90
CA ALA A 74 7.89 -22.58 -5.29
C ALA A 74 7.31 -22.95 -6.67
N ALA A 75 8.17 -23.27 -7.65
CA ALA A 75 7.75 -23.73 -8.97
C ALA A 75 6.97 -25.05 -8.89
N ALA A 76 7.41 -26.00 -8.07
CA ALA A 76 6.71 -27.27 -7.84
C ALA A 76 5.32 -27.03 -7.20
N LEU A 77 5.24 -26.14 -6.20
CA LEU A 77 3.97 -25.77 -5.55
C LEU A 77 3.00 -25.04 -6.50
N VAL A 78 3.52 -24.27 -7.47
CA VAL A 78 2.72 -23.68 -8.55
C VAL A 78 2.21 -24.77 -9.49
N ALA A 79 3.08 -25.68 -9.91
CA ALA A 79 2.74 -26.75 -10.85
C ALA A 79 1.70 -27.72 -10.28
N SER A 80 1.74 -28.00 -8.97
CA SER A 80 0.72 -28.80 -8.27
C SER A 80 -0.60 -28.07 -8.06
N GLY A 81 -0.66 -26.75 -8.25
CA GLY A 81 -1.82 -25.92 -7.93
C GLY A 81 -1.96 -25.55 -6.44
N GLU A 82 -1.15 -26.13 -5.56
CA GLU A 82 -1.22 -25.92 -4.11
C GLU A 82 -0.99 -24.44 -3.74
N LEU A 83 0.05 -23.83 -4.28
CA LEU A 83 0.34 -22.42 -4.03
C LEU A 83 -0.79 -21.51 -4.52
N GLY A 84 -1.40 -21.83 -5.67
CA GLY A 84 -2.56 -21.12 -6.21
C GLY A 84 -3.78 -21.17 -5.29
N GLY A 85 -4.07 -22.34 -4.72
CA GLY A 85 -5.16 -22.52 -3.74
C GLY A 85 -4.94 -21.67 -2.49
N HIS A 86 -3.75 -21.73 -1.89
CA HIS A 86 -3.39 -20.91 -0.73
C HIS A 86 -3.41 -19.42 -1.03
N ALA A 87 -2.83 -18.99 -2.15
CA ALA A 87 -2.82 -17.59 -2.57
C ALA A 87 -4.25 -17.06 -2.82
N GLY A 88 -5.11 -17.86 -3.43
CA GLY A 88 -6.52 -17.52 -3.64
C GLY A 88 -7.28 -17.31 -2.33
N ALA A 89 -7.08 -18.18 -1.34
CA ALA A 89 -7.71 -18.05 -0.02
C ALA A 89 -7.27 -16.76 0.69
N THR A 90 -5.95 -16.49 0.75
CA THR A 90 -5.41 -15.25 1.33
C THR A 90 -5.91 -14.03 0.58
N ALA A 91 -5.90 -14.04 -0.75
CA ALA A 91 -6.38 -12.92 -1.57
C ALA A 91 -7.86 -12.63 -1.30
N THR A 92 -8.72 -13.63 -1.24
CA THR A 92 -10.15 -13.47 -0.96
C THR A 92 -10.38 -12.81 0.39
N ARG A 93 -9.69 -13.27 1.45
CA ARG A 93 -9.77 -12.69 2.80
C ARG A 93 -9.25 -11.26 2.84
N LEU A 94 -8.10 -11.03 2.20
CA LEU A 94 -7.48 -9.71 2.11
C LEU A 94 -8.39 -8.72 1.39
N PHE A 95 -8.84 -9.02 0.17
CA PHE A 95 -9.63 -8.08 -0.63
C PHE A 95 -11.02 -7.82 -0.03
N SER A 96 -11.70 -8.85 0.48
CA SER A 96 -13.00 -8.67 1.13
C SER A 96 -12.90 -7.86 2.42
N GLY A 97 -11.94 -8.18 3.29
CA GLY A 97 -11.67 -7.41 4.50
C GLY A 97 -11.22 -5.98 4.22
N TYR A 98 -10.36 -5.82 3.22
CA TYR A 98 -9.89 -4.50 2.79
C TYR A 98 -11.03 -3.63 2.25
N ALA A 99 -11.88 -4.16 1.37
CA ALA A 99 -13.01 -3.42 0.82
C ALA A 99 -14.00 -3.00 1.93
N LEU A 100 -14.35 -3.93 2.82
CA LEU A 100 -15.23 -3.66 3.95
C LEU A 100 -14.67 -2.57 4.88
N GLY A 101 -13.40 -2.73 5.29
CA GLY A 101 -12.73 -1.76 6.16
C GLY A 101 -12.52 -0.41 5.49
N ALA A 102 -12.23 -0.40 4.17
CA ALA A 102 -12.05 0.83 3.41
C ALA A 102 -13.34 1.64 3.31
N VAL A 103 -14.44 1.02 2.95
CA VAL A 103 -15.74 1.71 2.85
C VAL A 103 -16.15 2.27 4.19
N ALA A 104 -16.09 1.46 5.25
CA ALA A 104 -16.49 1.88 6.60
C ALA A 104 -15.55 2.97 7.15
N GLY A 105 -14.23 2.82 6.99
CA GLY A 105 -13.23 3.77 7.49
C GLY A 105 -13.30 5.12 6.78
N ILE A 106 -13.45 5.13 5.45
CA ILE A 106 -13.64 6.36 4.69
C ILE A 106 -14.94 7.06 5.11
N ALA A 107 -16.04 6.33 5.23
CA ALA A 107 -17.33 6.89 5.66
C ALA A 107 -17.25 7.51 7.06
N ALA A 108 -16.65 6.80 8.02
CA ALA A 108 -16.45 7.30 9.39
C ALA A 108 -15.52 8.52 9.42
N GLY A 109 -14.41 8.49 8.67
CA GLY A 109 -13.48 9.61 8.56
C GLY A 109 -14.12 10.86 7.97
N PHE A 110 -14.95 10.73 6.93
CA PHE A 110 -15.72 11.83 6.39
C PHE A 110 -16.77 12.35 7.37
N ALA A 111 -17.54 11.47 8.03
CA ALA A 111 -18.52 11.87 9.03
C ALA A 111 -17.90 12.71 10.17
N MET A 112 -16.73 12.27 10.65
CA MET A 112 -15.95 13.02 11.65
C MET A 112 -15.33 14.29 11.07
N GLY A 113 -14.94 14.28 9.80
CA GLY A 113 -14.35 15.43 9.11
C GLY A 113 -15.34 16.58 8.93
N VAL A 114 -16.57 16.26 8.60
CA VAL A 114 -17.63 17.24 8.29
C VAL A 114 -18.36 17.74 9.55
N SER A 115 -18.54 16.87 10.56
CA SER A 115 -19.30 17.18 11.78
C SER A 115 -18.41 17.25 13.01
N ARG A 116 -18.31 18.44 13.62
CA ARG A 116 -17.60 18.63 14.89
C ARG A 116 -18.18 17.79 16.04
N TYR A 117 -19.49 17.56 16.04
CA TYR A 117 -20.17 16.78 17.07
C TYR A 117 -19.83 15.29 16.95
N VAL A 118 -19.88 14.75 15.74
CA VAL A 118 -19.48 13.35 15.46
C VAL A 118 -18.00 13.15 15.81
N ARG A 119 -17.15 14.12 15.44
CA ARG A 119 -15.73 14.08 15.80
C ARG A 119 -15.54 14.05 17.31
N ALA A 120 -16.15 14.97 18.05
CA ALA A 120 -16.03 15.05 19.51
C ALA A 120 -16.51 13.75 20.20
N ALA A 121 -17.61 13.17 19.73
CA ALA A 121 -18.16 11.94 20.28
C ALA A 121 -17.30 10.70 19.98
N LEU A 122 -16.79 10.54 18.74
CA LEU A 122 -16.11 9.33 18.32
C LEU A 122 -14.59 9.36 18.57
N THR A 123 -13.96 10.52 18.68
CA THR A 123 -12.51 10.62 18.87
C THR A 123 -12.01 9.84 20.09
N PRO A 124 -12.56 10.00 21.32
CA PRO A 124 -12.05 9.27 22.48
C PRO A 124 -12.21 7.75 22.32
N LEU A 125 -13.35 7.32 21.78
CA LEU A 125 -13.63 5.90 21.52
C LEU A 125 -12.64 5.31 20.50
N PHE A 126 -12.48 5.96 19.34
CA PHE A 126 -11.61 5.46 18.28
C PHE A 126 -10.13 5.51 18.68
N THR A 127 -9.72 6.52 19.46
CA THR A 127 -8.35 6.56 19.99
C THR A 127 -8.08 5.38 20.93
N ALA A 128 -8.99 5.07 21.82
CA ALA A 128 -8.86 3.91 22.71
C ALA A 128 -8.82 2.59 21.94
N LEU A 129 -9.73 2.38 20.99
CA LEU A 129 -9.80 1.18 20.16
C LEU A 129 -8.62 1.05 19.19
N TYR A 130 -8.04 2.17 18.75
CA TYR A 130 -6.84 2.15 17.90
C TYR A 130 -5.63 1.54 18.61
N CYS A 131 -5.48 1.77 19.92
CA CYS A 131 -4.39 1.23 20.72
C CYS A 131 -4.48 -0.30 20.93
N VAL A 132 -5.66 -0.91 20.72
CA VAL A 132 -5.83 -2.35 20.86
C VAL A 132 -5.12 -3.08 19.72
N PRO A 133 -4.20 -4.04 20.00
CA PRO A 133 -3.58 -4.85 18.96
C PRO A 133 -4.63 -5.65 18.19
N LYS A 134 -4.71 -5.45 16.86
CA LYS A 134 -5.79 -6.01 16.04
C LYS A 134 -5.78 -7.55 16.02
N VAL A 135 -4.59 -8.15 16.08
CA VAL A 135 -4.45 -9.62 16.17
C VAL A 135 -4.95 -10.15 17.52
N ALA A 136 -4.84 -9.36 18.59
CA ALA A 136 -5.36 -9.75 19.91
C ALA A 136 -6.90 -9.80 19.99
N VAL A 137 -7.60 -9.18 19.02
CA VAL A 137 -9.06 -9.26 18.92
C VAL A 137 -9.50 -10.58 18.28
N LEU A 138 -8.60 -11.31 17.61
CA LEU A 138 -8.94 -12.54 16.91
C LEU A 138 -9.61 -13.61 17.78
N PRO A 139 -9.13 -13.95 19.01
CA PRO A 139 -9.81 -14.92 19.87
C PRO A 139 -11.26 -14.56 20.17
N LEU A 140 -11.55 -13.25 20.36
CA LEU A 140 -12.90 -12.78 20.58
C LEU A 140 -13.77 -12.98 19.32
N LEU A 141 -13.23 -12.70 18.13
CA LEU A 141 -13.92 -12.92 16.88
C LEU A 141 -14.19 -14.41 16.65
N LEU A 142 -13.24 -15.29 16.98
CA LEU A 142 -13.40 -16.73 16.90
C LEU A 142 -14.45 -17.25 17.89
N LEU A 143 -14.53 -16.67 19.08
CA LEU A 143 -15.56 -17.04 20.06
C LEU A 143 -16.97 -16.71 19.55
N VAL A 144 -17.14 -15.57 18.88
CA VAL A 144 -18.45 -15.11 18.40
C VAL A 144 -18.87 -15.77 17.07
N PHE A 145 -17.93 -15.91 16.13
CA PHE A 145 -18.21 -16.36 14.75
C PHE A 145 -17.70 -17.78 14.44
N GLY A 146 -17.05 -18.44 15.41
CA GLY A 146 -16.43 -19.75 15.21
C GLY A 146 -15.23 -19.72 14.27
N LEU A 147 -14.76 -20.90 13.85
CA LEU A 147 -13.62 -21.08 12.93
C LEU A 147 -13.96 -20.81 11.45
N SER A 148 -14.94 -19.94 11.19
CA SER A 148 -15.35 -19.57 9.83
C SER A 148 -14.37 -18.59 9.15
N GLU A 149 -14.67 -18.18 7.92
CA GLU A 149 -13.91 -17.14 7.21
C GLU A 149 -14.17 -15.72 7.76
N THR A 150 -15.32 -15.52 8.42
CA THR A 150 -15.76 -14.22 8.92
C THR A 150 -14.76 -13.56 9.90
N PRO A 151 -14.22 -14.23 10.94
CA PRO A 151 -13.22 -13.65 11.84
C PRO A 151 -11.98 -13.14 11.12
N LYS A 152 -11.51 -13.90 10.13
CA LYS A 152 -10.30 -13.59 9.36
C LYS A 152 -10.50 -12.31 8.54
N VAL A 153 -11.63 -12.22 7.84
CA VAL A 153 -12.04 -11.04 7.06
C VAL A 153 -12.24 -9.82 7.96
N LEU A 154 -12.90 -9.99 9.12
CA LEU A 154 -13.15 -8.90 10.06
C LEU A 154 -11.85 -8.38 10.70
N ALA A 155 -10.89 -9.23 11.01
CA ALA A 155 -9.60 -8.78 11.54
C ALA A 155 -8.86 -7.85 10.56
N VAL A 156 -8.88 -8.19 9.27
CA VAL A 156 -8.36 -7.32 8.20
C VAL A 156 -9.20 -6.03 8.11
N ALA A 157 -10.52 -6.16 8.09
CA ALA A 157 -11.43 -5.02 7.97
C ALA A 157 -11.26 -4.00 9.12
N ILE A 158 -11.14 -4.45 10.36
CA ILE A 158 -10.90 -3.59 11.52
C ILE A 158 -9.58 -2.83 11.37
N THR A 159 -8.51 -3.50 10.91
CA THR A 159 -7.21 -2.87 10.70
C THR A 159 -7.29 -1.77 9.64
N VAL A 160 -7.86 -2.08 8.50
CA VAL A 160 -8.03 -1.16 7.37
C VAL A 160 -8.94 0.01 7.75
N PHE A 161 -10.02 -0.26 8.49
CA PHE A 161 -10.95 0.75 8.99
C PHE A 161 -10.24 1.86 9.74
N PHE A 162 -9.45 1.54 10.78
CA PHE A 162 -8.78 2.56 11.58
C PHE A 162 -7.77 3.37 10.79
N VAL A 163 -6.99 2.72 9.93
CA VAL A 163 -6.02 3.42 9.07
C VAL A 163 -6.72 4.42 8.16
N LEU A 164 -7.80 4.01 7.53
CA LEU A 164 -8.53 4.88 6.60
C LEU A 164 -9.38 5.93 7.29
N GLN A 165 -9.97 5.62 8.44
CA GLN A 165 -10.69 6.60 9.24
C GLN A 165 -9.77 7.77 9.64
N ILE A 166 -8.55 7.48 10.13
CA ILE A 166 -7.57 8.51 10.51
C ILE A 166 -7.11 9.32 9.30
N ASN A 167 -6.74 8.65 8.21
CA ASN A 167 -6.26 9.34 7.00
C ASN A 167 -7.37 10.17 6.34
N THR A 168 -8.59 9.66 6.30
CA THR A 168 -9.74 10.40 5.73
C THR A 168 -10.06 11.62 6.57
N LEU A 169 -10.12 11.48 7.90
CA LEU A 169 -10.32 12.61 8.81
C LEU A 169 -9.22 13.67 8.62
N ALA A 170 -7.95 13.25 8.54
CA ALA A 170 -6.82 14.14 8.28
C ALA A 170 -6.96 14.84 6.92
N GLY A 171 -7.31 14.10 5.86
CA GLY A 171 -7.50 14.64 4.52
C GLY A 171 -8.60 15.70 4.47
N VAL A 172 -9.74 15.45 5.08
CA VAL A 172 -10.84 16.43 5.16
C VAL A 172 -10.45 17.66 5.99
N SER A 173 -9.69 17.46 7.08
CA SER A 173 -9.27 18.56 7.96
C SER A 173 -8.20 19.47 7.35
N GLN A 174 -7.48 19.01 6.33
CA GLN A 174 -6.46 19.78 5.61
C GLN A 174 -7.01 20.64 4.46
N ILE A 175 -8.30 20.51 4.11
CA ILE A 175 -8.92 21.31 3.06
C ILE A 175 -9.00 22.76 3.53
N ASP A 176 -8.54 23.71 2.68
CA ASP A 176 -8.62 25.14 2.98
C ASP A 176 -10.08 25.56 3.23
N PRO A 177 -10.40 26.12 4.41
CA PRO A 177 -11.74 26.62 4.72
C PRO A 177 -12.28 27.58 3.67
N ARG A 178 -11.42 28.39 3.05
CA ARG A 178 -11.80 29.33 1.99
C ARG A 178 -12.37 28.62 0.76
N MET A 179 -11.83 27.47 0.39
CA MET A 179 -12.39 26.67 -0.71
C MET A 179 -13.81 26.19 -0.39
N VAL A 180 -14.04 25.77 0.87
CA VAL A 180 -15.37 25.34 1.33
C VAL A 180 -16.36 26.50 1.36
N GLU A 181 -15.94 27.67 1.84
CA GLU A 181 -16.76 28.89 1.88
C GLU A 181 -17.12 29.37 0.48
N THR A 182 -16.14 29.42 -0.41
CA THR A 182 -16.37 29.77 -1.84
C THR A 182 -17.38 28.82 -2.48
N ALA A 183 -17.23 27.52 -2.32
CA ALA A 183 -18.16 26.55 -2.87
C ALA A 183 -19.59 26.73 -2.31
N ARG A 184 -19.71 27.06 -1.01
CA ARG A 184 -21.00 27.36 -0.37
C ARG A 184 -21.63 28.62 -0.92
N SER A 185 -20.85 29.66 -1.22
CA SER A 185 -21.33 30.90 -1.85
C SER A 185 -21.90 30.66 -3.26
N TYR A 186 -21.36 29.65 -3.98
CA TYR A 186 -21.92 29.16 -5.24
C TYR A 186 -23.06 28.13 -5.07
N GLY A 187 -23.61 27.99 -3.84
CA GLY A 187 -24.75 27.12 -3.57
C GLY A 187 -24.42 25.63 -3.37
N ALA A 188 -23.14 25.24 -3.27
CA ALA A 188 -22.77 23.85 -3.00
C ALA A 188 -23.08 23.51 -1.52
N ARG A 189 -23.99 22.55 -1.30
CA ARG A 189 -24.38 22.05 0.03
C ARG A 189 -24.51 20.51 0.00
N GLY A 190 -24.41 19.87 1.16
CA GLY A 190 -24.63 18.43 1.31
C GLY A 190 -23.81 17.57 0.31
N PRO A 191 -24.46 16.67 -0.46
CA PRO A 191 -23.79 15.77 -1.39
C PRO A 191 -23.00 16.48 -2.49
N ARG A 192 -23.46 17.68 -2.92
CA ARG A 192 -22.75 18.47 -3.93
C ARG A 192 -21.42 18.99 -3.39
N LEU A 193 -21.40 19.51 -2.15
CA LEU A 193 -20.18 19.96 -1.48
C LEU A 193 -19.21 18.78 -1.29
N LEU A 194 -19.73 17.62 -0.86
CA LEU A 194 -18.94 16.41 -0.67
C LEU A 194 -18.24 15.98 -1.96
N ARG A 195 -18.99 15.88 -3.07
CA ARG A 195 -18.46 15.38 -4.35
C ARG A 195 -17.57 16.39 -5.08
N ALA A 196 -17.88 17.69 -4.98
CA ALA A 196 -17.17 18.72 -5.76
C ALA A 196 -15.92 19.25 -5.05
N VAL A 197 -15.88 19.24 -3.70
CA VAL A 197 -14.81 19.87 -2.93
C VAL A 197 -14.14 18.90 -1.96
N LEU A 198 -14.94 18.29 -1.07
CA LEU A 198 -14.37 17.53 0.05
C LEU A 198 -13.71 16.22 -0.42
N LEU A 199 -14.36 15.47 -1.31
CA LEU A 199 -13.82 14.19 -1.81
C LEU A 199 -12.57 14.40 -2.67
N PRO A 200 -12.56 15.32 -3.68
CA PRO A 200 -11.35 15.59 -4.45
C PRO A 200 -10.22 16.19 -3.62
N GLY A 201 -10.54 17.08 -2.65
CA GLY A 201 -9.56 17.69 -1.77
C GLY A 201 -8.91 16.70 -0.80
N ALA A 202 -9.67 15.75 -0.26
CA ALA A 202 -9.16 14.73 0.64
C ALA A 202 -8.54 13.52 -0.09
N ALA A 203 -8.85 13.32 -1.39
CA ALA A 203 -8.42 12.15 -2.16
C ALA A 203 -6.93 11.82 -2.07
N PRO A 204 -5.98 12.79 -2.13
CA PRO A 204 -4.56 12.48 -2.04
C PRO A 204 -4.16 11.82 -0.71
N VAL A 205 -4.74 12.28 0.40
CA VAL A 205 -4.46 11.73 1.74
C VAL A 205 -5.15 10.38 1.92
N ILE A 206 -6.38 10.23 1.41
CA ILE A 206 -7.09 8.94 1.40
C ILE A 206 -6.32 7.89 0.62
N MET A 207 -5.77 8.23 -0.57
CA MET A 207 -4.96 7.29 -1.36
C MET A 207 -3.66 6.88 -0.64
N THR A 208 -3.04 7.80 0.09
CA THR A 208 -1.91 7.46 0.97
C THR A 208 -2.36 6.48 2.05
N GLY A 209 -3.50 6.72 2.68
CA GLY A 209 -4.12 5.81 3.64
C GLY A 209 -4.42 4.43 3.05
N LEU A 210 -4.99 4.37 1.83
CA LEU A 210 -5.27 3.12 1.13
C LEU A 210 -4.01 2.28 0.91
N ARG A 211 -2.90 2.90 0.50
CA ARG A 211 -1.61 2.19 0.33
C ARG A 211 -1.06 1.68 1.67
N THR A 212 -1.08 2.51 2.70
CA THR A 212 -0.62 2.11 4.03
C THR A 212 -1.47 0.97 4.58
N ALA A 213 -2.80 1.05 4.42
CA ALA A 213 -3.72 0.02 4.84
C ALA A 213 -3.52 -1.31 4.09
N ALA A 214 -3.10 -1.27 2.81
CA ALA A 214 -2.81 -2.49 2.04
C ALA A 214 -1.66 -3.29 2.65
N GLY A 215 -0.55 -2.63 2.96
CA GLY A 215 0.58 -3.30 3.60
C GLY A 215 0.23 -3.90 4.96
N LEU A 216 -0.48 -3.12 5.80
CA LEU A 216 -0.93 -3.61 7.12
C LEU A 216 -1.96 -4.72 6.99
N GLY A 217 -2.85 -4.67 5.99
CA GLY A 217 -3.82 -5.73 5.70
C GLY A 217 -3.16 -7.07 5.37
N VAL A 218 -2.08 -7.05 4.57
CA VAL A 218 -1.28 -8.25 4.28
C VAL A 218 -0.64 -8.82 5.54
N VAL A 219 -0.05 -7.97 6.40
CA VAL A 219 0.54 -8.43 7.66
C VAL A 219 -0.52 -9.08 8.54
N VAL A 220 -1.70 -8.47 8.67
CA VAL A 220 -2.76 -8.99 9.56
C VAL A 220 -3.38 -10.26 9.00
N VAL A 221 -3.64 -10.38 7.68
CA VAL A 221 -4.22 -11.61 7.13
C VAL A 221 -3.29 -12.80 7.35
N VAL A 222 -1.98 -12.62 7.12
CA VAL A 222 -0.97 -13.68 7.36
C VAL A 222 -0.93 -14.06 8.85
N ALA A 223 -0.92 -13.08 9.75
CA ALA A 223 -0.90 -13.33 11.19
C ALA A 223 -2.15 -14.09 11.68
N VAL A 224 -3.31 -13.76 11.14
CA VAL A 224 -4.58 -14.45 11.43
C VAL A 224 -4.58 -15.87 10.87
N GLU A 225 -4.01 -16.07 9.68
CA GLU A 225 -3.90 -17.40 9.07
C GLU A 225 -2.95 -18.32 9.82
N PHE A 226 -1.95 -17.80 10.53
CA PHE A 226 -1.09 -18.62 11.41
C PHE A 226 -1.89 -19.30 12.53
N VAL A 227 -2.87 -18.61 13.07
CA VAL A 227 -3.56 -19.06 14.31
C VAL A 227 -4.86 -19.80 14.00
N ALA A 228 -5.60 -19.38 12.96
CA ALA A 228 -7.01 -19.74 12.82
C ALA A 228 -7.36 -20.24 11.41
N SER A 229 -6.42 -20.83 10.68
CA SER A 229 -6.71 -21.24 9.30
C SER A 229 -6.13 -22.62 8.96
N GLU A 230 -6.80 -23.32 8.04
CA GLU A 230 -6.33 -24.57 7.41
C GLU A 230 -5.96 -24.33 5.93
N SER A 231 -6.01 -23.09 5.48
CA SER A 231 -5.69 -22.68 4.12
C SER A 231 -5.19 -21.23 4.11
N GLY A 232 -4.46 -20.84 3.06
CA GLY A 232 -3.89 -19.53 2.91
C GLY A 232 -2.36 -19.57 2.95
N LEU A 233 -1.73 -18.47 2.51
CA LEU A 233 -0.26 -18.37 2.47
C LEU A 233 0.34 -18.35 3.88
N GLY A 234 -0.35 -17.71 4.83
CA GLY A 234 0.07 -17.75 6.23
C GLY A 234 0.01 -19.17 6.80
N TYR A 235 -1.06 -19.89 6.55
CA TYR A 235 -1.15 -21.31 6.93
C TYR A 235 0.00 -22.13 6.30
N LEU A 236 0.27 -21.95 5.01
CA LEU A 236 1.38 -22.63 4.33
C LEU A 236 2.72 -22.37 5.04
N ILE A 237 3.00 -21.12 5.40
CA ILE A 237 4.22 -20.73 6.10
C ILE A 237 4.29 -21.41 7.48
N TRP A 238 3.23 -21.29 8.27
CA TRP A 238 3.19 -21.83 9.62
C TRP A 238 3.26 -23.36 9.65
N ASN A 239 2.48 -24.03 8.80
CA ASN A 239 2.48 -25.48 8.67
C ASN A 239 3.84 -26.01 8.19
N SER A 240 4.47 -25.34 7.22
CA SER A 240 5.80 -25.73 6.75
C SER A 240 6.87 -25.55 7.83
N TRP A 241 6.76 -24.52 8.68
CA TRP A 241 7.64 -24.34 9.84
C TRP A 241 7.47 -25.48 10.86
N THR A 242 6.23 -25.84 11.21
CA THR A 242 5.95 -26.90 12.19
C THR A 242 6.41 -28.28 11.70
N LEU A 243 6.43 -28.50 10.38
CA LEU A 243 6.89 -29.74 9.75
C LEU A 243 8.38 -29.75 9.39
N PHE A 244 9.14 -28.71 9.79
CA PHE A 244 10.57 -28.54 9.44
C PHE A 244 10.84 -28.61 7.93
N GLN A 245 9.98 -27.92 7.13
CA GLN A 245 10.09 -27.81 5.67
C GLN A 245 10.45 -26.36 5.27
N PRO A 246 11.69 -25.90 5.51
CA PRO A 246 12.05 -24.51 5.33
C PRO A 246 11.92 -24.05 3.86
N GLU A 247 12.19 -24.88 2.86
CA GLU A 247 12.04 -24.52 1.46
C GLU A 247 10.61 -24.12 1.13
N ARG A 248 9.60 -24.84 1.66
CA ARG A 248 8.18 -24.53 1.51
C ARG A 248 7.79 -23.26 2.30
N MET A 249 8.35 -23.09 3.50
CA MET A 249 8.13 -21.90 4.32
C MET A 249 8.60 -20.63 3.59
N TYR A 250 9.83 -20.65 3.06
CA TYR A 250 10.38 -19.53 2.29
C TYR A 250 9.63 -19.29 0.96
N ALA A 251 9.17 -20.35 0.29
CA ALA A 251 8.30 -20.23 -0.87
C ALA A 251 6.97 -19.53 -0.53
N GLY A 252 6.37 -19.85 0.63
CA GLY A 252 5.19 -19.16 1.15
C GLY A 252 5.46 -17.68 1.45
N ILE A 253 6.59 -17.35 2.09
CA ILE A 253 7.00 -15.96 2.35
C ILE A 253 7.17 -15.18 1.04
N LEU A 254 7.81 -15.79 0.04
CA LEU A 254 7.97 -15.18 -1.29
C LEU A 254 6.60 -14.91 -1.93
N ALA A 255 5.69 -15.87 -1.83
CA ALA A 255 4.33 -15.71 -2.38
C ALA A 255 3.55 -14.57 -1.68
N VAL A 256 3.67 -14.41 -0.35
CA VAL A 256 3.10 -13.27 0.37
C VAL A 256 3.69 -11.95 -0.11
N ALA A 257 5.02 -11.88 -0.30
CA ALA A 257 5.69 -10.68 -0.80
C ALA A 257 5.21 -10.32 -2.22
N LEU A 258 5.05 -11.30 -3.09
CA LEU A 258 4.52 -11.11 -4.44
C LEU A 258 3.06 -10.65 -4.41
N LEU A 259 2.21 -11.27 -3.58
CA LEU A 259 0.81 -10.87 -3.40
C LEU A 259 0.70 -9.42 -2.90
N GLY A 260 1.46 -9.07 -1.87
CA GLY A 260 1.50 -7.71 -1.32
C GLY A 260 2.00 -6.67 -2.32
N THR A 261 3.04 -7.02 -3.10
CA THR A 261 3.56 -6.17 -4.17
C THR A 261 2.52 -5.98 -5.28
N ALA A 262 1.89 -7.06 -5.74
CA ALA A 262 0.84 -7.01 -6.75
C ALA A 262 -0.34 -6.13 -6.28
N PHE A 263 -0.76 -6.29 -5.03
CA PHE A 263 -1.81 -5.46 -4.44
C PHE A 263 -1.41 -3.97 -4.38
N SER A 264 -0.18 -3.66 -3.98
CA SER A 264 0.33 -2.29 -3.95
C SER A 264 0.39 -1.66 -5.33
N LEU A 265 0.79 -2.42 -6.36
CA LEU A 265 0.82 -1.97 -7.75
C LEU A 265 -0.60 -1.74 -8.30
N LEU A 266 -1.55 -2.61 -7.93
CA LEU A 266 -2.98 -2.43 -8.28
C LEU A 266 -3.52 -1.11 -7.73
N LEU A 267 -3.23 -0.80 -6.46
CA LEU A 267 -3.64 0.47 -5.85
C LEU A 267 -2.95 1.66 -6.49
N LEU A 268 -1.68 1.53 -6.87
CA LEU A 268 -0.96 2.59 -7.60
C LEU A 268 -1.58 2.85 -8.99
N ALA A 269 -2.00 1.79 -9.68
CA ALA A 269 -2.72 1.91 -10.95
C ALA A 269 -4.09 2.56 -10.75
N ALA A 270 -4.85 2.14 -9.72
CA ALA A 270 -6.13 2.75 -9.37
C ALA A 270 -5.99 4.24 -9.02
N GLU A 271 -4.95 4.64 -8.31
CA GLU A 271 -4.66 6.05 -8.01
C GLU A 271 -4.51 6.88 -9.29
N ARG A 272 -3.77 6.38 -10.29
CA ARG A 272 -3.58 7.10 -11.56
C ARG A 272 -4.89 7.30 -12.33
N LEU A 273 -5.81 6.35 -12.20
CA LEU A 273 -7.13 6.43 -12.83
C LEU A 273 -8.07 7.40 -12.08
N VAL A 274 -8.02 7.39 -10.74
CA VAL A 274 -8.90 8.22 -9.91
C VAL A 274 -8.44 9.68 -9.82
N MET A 275 -7.11 9.94 -9.95
CA MET A 275 -6.54 11.28 -9.82
C MET A 275 -5.70 11.70 -11.04
N PRO A 276 -6.28 11.82 -12.24
CA PRO A 276 -5.54 12.20 -13.44
C PRO A 276 -4.92 13.60 -13.35
N TRP A 277 -5.52 14.50 -12.56
CA TRP A 277 -5.02 15.87 -12.36
C TRP A 277 -3.68 15.95 -11.61
N ARG A 278 -3.23 14.88 -10.98
CA ARG A 278 -1.93 14.82 -10.27
C ARG A 278 -0.77 14.35 -11.16
N ALA A 279 -1.05 13.83 -12.33
CA ALA A 279 -0.05 13.29 -13.24
C ALA A 279 0.88 14.37 -13.85
N GLY A 280 0.51 15.65 -13.79
CA GLY A 280 1.26 16.78 -14.35
C GLY A 280 2.31 17.45 -13.43
N THR A 281 2.46 16.99 -12.19
CA THR A 281 3.34 17.64 -11.18
C THR A 281 4.55 16.78 -10.77
N ARG A 282 4.98 15.83 -11.61
CA ARG A 282 6.20 15.03 -11.38
C ARG A 282 7.29 15.37 -12.38
#